data_5121983ae548863db63cdaab65830648
#
_entry.id   5121983ae548863db63cdaab65830648
#
_cell.length_a   1.000
_cell.length_b   1.000
_cell.length_c   1.000
_cell.angle_alpha   90.00
_cell.angle_beta   90.00
_cell.angle_gamma   90.00
#
_symmetry.space_group_name_H-M   'P 1'
#
loop_
_entity.id
_entity.type
_entity.pdbx_description
1 polymer ?
#
loop_
_entity_poly.entity_id
_entity_poly.type
_entity_poly.pdbx_seq_one_letter_code
_entity_poly.pdbx_strand_id
1 'polypeptide(L)'
;QIEGSVYQTQRNNSSRYVGDNARGVAVTASKFDEKVQGFRLGSPIIKNKLFIFGNYEQIERTEPGTTWTSTGSPLGGAQVSRVKYSDMVALSTFMKDKFGYETGPFEGYSNTNASKKFLIRTDWNINDKNKLTARYVNHNSNAEINISNSQSAGNGNRTTQFNAMSFKNSGYIIQDNTRSAVLELNSKISNTLHN
;
A
#
# COMPACT_ATOMS: atom_id res chain seq x y z
N GLN A 1 6.10 -27.21 21.64
CA GLN A 1 6.81 -27.10 20.38
C GLN A 1 6.88 -25.63 20.00
N ILE A 2 8.01 -25.15 19.48
CA ILE A 2 8.20 -23.83 18.91
C ILE A 2 7.92 -23.96 17.42
N GLU A 3 7.13 -23.07 16.87
CA GLU A 3 6.80 -23.04 15.45
C GLU A 3 7.00 -21.64 14.90
N GLY A 4 7.57 -21.56 13.71
CA GLY A 4 7.80 -20.27 13.06
C GLY A 4 8.02 -20.41 11.56
N SER A 5 7.86 -19.30 10.87
CA SER A 5 8.23 -19.20 9.46
C SER A 5 8.68 -17.79 9.12
N VAL A 6 9.56 -17.70 8.13
CA VAL A 6 9.93 -16.45 7.45
C VAL A 6 9.60 -16.64 5.98
N TYR A 7 9.08 -15.61 5.34
CA TYR A 7 8.72 -15.66 3.94
C TYR A 7 9.01 -14.34 3.24
N GLN A 8 9.31 -14.46 1.96
CA GLN A 8 9.39 -13.34 1.04
C GLN A 8 8.77 -13.74 -0.28
N THR A 9 7.94 -12.87 -0.84
CA THR A 9 7.38 -13.00 -2.17
C THR A 9 7.63 -11.73 -2.95
N GLN A 10 8.04 -11.87 -4.20
CA GLN A 10 8.17 -10.76 -5.13
C GLN A 10 7.34 -11.04 -6.37
N ARG A 11 6.58 -10.05 -6.82
CA ARG A 11 5.77 -10.11 -8.03
C ARG A 11 5.97 -8.85 -8.85
N ASN A 12 6.00 -8.99 -10.16
CA ASN A 12 6.03 -7.88 -11.10
C ASN A 12 5.20 -8.20 -12.35
N ASN A 13 5.11 -7.26 -13.28
CA ASN A 13 4.34 -7.46 -14.51
C ASN A 13 4.91 -8.52 -15.45
N SER A 14 6.21 -8.85 -15.36
CA SER A 14 6.84 -9.86 -16.23
C SER A 14 6.41 -11.28 -15.89
N SER A 15 5.87 -11.52 -14.69
CA SER A 15 5.36 -12.82 -14.25
C SER A 15 3.87 -13.03 -14.57
N ARG A 16 3.22 -12.06 -15.24
CA ARG A 16 1.79 -12.14 -15.57
C ARG A 16 1.58 -12.39 -17.05
N TYR A 17 0.91 -13.49 -17.35
CA TYR A 17 0.29 -13.70 -18.66
C TYR A 17 -1.08 -13.01 -18.66
N VAL A 18 -1.29 -12.10 -19.58
CA VAL A 18 -2.53 -11.30 -19.68
C VAL A 18 -3.37 -11.74 -20.89
N GLY A 19 -2.77 -12.41 -21.86
CA GLY A 19 -3.45 -12.86 -23.07
C GLY A 19 -3.77 -11.73 -24.04
N ASP A 20 -4.68 -12.05 -24.95
CA ASP A 20 -5.17 -11.11 -25.96
C ASP A 20 -6.55 -10.58 -25.57
N ASN A 21 -6.88 -9.38 -26.01
CA ASN A 21 -8.23 -8.85 -25.87
C ASN A 21 -9.20 -9.51 -26.88
N ALA A 22 -10.49 -9.19 -26.79
CA ALA A 22 -11.53 -9.74 -27.66
C ALA A 22 -11.31 -9.48 -29.18
N ARG A 23 -10.36 -8.60 -29.54
CA ARG A 23 -9.99 -8.32 -30.93
C ARG A 23 -8.68 -9.00 -31.36
N GLY A 24 -8.14 -9.92 -30.54
CA GLY A 24 -6.89 -10.61 -30.81
C GLY A 24 -5.63 -9.73 -30.68
N VAL A 25 -5.72 -8.60 -29.97
CA VAL A 25 -4.57 -7.74 -29.71
C VAL A 25 -3.98 -8.08 -28.36
N ALA A 26 -2.67 -8.29 -28.31
CA ALA A 26 -1.95 -8.57 -27.07
C ALA A 26 -2.18 -7.47 -26.02
N VAL A 27 -2.57 -7.87 -24.82
CA VAL A 27 -2.77 -6.96 -23.70
C VAL A 27 -1.45 -6.82 -22.94
N THR A 28 -0.97 -5.59 -22.80
CA THR A 28 0.22 -5.31 -21.99
C THR A 28 -0.17 -5.11 -20.54
N ALA A 29 0.40 -5.91 -19.64
CA ALA A 29 0.22 -5.72 -18.20
C ALA A 29 0.83 -4.40 -17.75
N SER A 30 0.12 -3.64 -16.93
CA SER A 30 0.66 -2.44 -16.30
C SER A 30 1.90 -2.78 -15.49
N LYS A 31 2.93 -1.95 -15.57
CA LYS A 31 4.15 -2.13 -14.77
C LYS A 31 3.84 -2.02 -13.29
N PHE A 32 4.37 -2.93 -12.51
CA PHE A 32 4.39 -2.86 -11.05
C PHE A 32 5.52 -3.74 -10.51
N ASP A 33 5.99 -3.42 -9.33
CA ASP A 33 6.82 -4.28 -8.49
C ASP A 33 6.19 -4.35 -7.10
N GLU A 34 6.01 -5.56 -6.58
CA GLU A 34 5.42 -5.80 -5.27
C GLU A 34 6.28 -6.78 -4.49
N LYS A 35 6.69 -6.38 -3.31
CA LYS A 35 7.46 -7.19 -2.38
C LYS A 35 6.67 -7.37 -1.09
N VAL A 36 6.48 -8.62 -0.69
CA VAL A 36 5.88 -9.02 0.58
C VAL A 36 6.92 -9.77 1.38
N GLN A 37 7.16 -9.38 2.62
CA GLN A 37 8.06 -10.07 3.53
C GLN A 37 7.42 -10.14 4.91
N GLY A 38 7.66 -11.23 5.61
CA GLY A 38 7.14 -11.37 6.95
C GLY A 38 7.71 -12.55 7.68
N PHE A 39 7.41 -12.58 8.96
CA PHE A 39 7.71 -13.72 9.81
C PHE A 39 6.57 -13.94 10.81
N ARG A 40 6.46 -15.17 11.27
CA ARG A 40 5.59 -15.54 12.39
C ARG A 40 6.34 -16.49 13.32
N LEU A 41 6.06 -16.37 14.60
CA LEU A 41 6.64 -17.21 15.63
C LEU A 41 5.60 -17.50 16.70
N GLY A 42 5.42 -18.77 17.05
CA GLY A 42 4.58 -19.23 18.13
C GLY A 42 5.37 -20.16 19.07
N SER A 43 5.22 -19.96 20.37
CA SER A 43 5.91 -20.77 21.37
C SER A 43 5.11 -20.88 22.66
N PRO A 44 5.14 -22.03 23.35
CA PRO A 44 4.78 -22.07 24.76
C PRO A 44 5.88 -21.36 25.58
N ILE A 45 5.50 -20.38 26.38
CA ILE A 45 6.36 -19.81 27.43
C ILE A 45 6.37 -20.77 28.64
N ILE A 46 5.18 -21.26 28.99
CA ILE A 46 4.98 -22.32 30.01
C ILE A 46 4.20 -23.44 29.35
N LYS A 47 4.77 -24.64 29.32
CA LYS A 47 4.15 -25.83 28.70
C LYS A 47 2.71 -26.00 29.18
N ASN A 48 1.78 -26.18 28.26
CA ASN A 48 0.34 -26.36 28.46
C ASN A 48 -0.38 -25.20 29.18
N LYS A 49 0.33 -24.11 29.53
CA LYS A 49 -0.24 -23.05 30.36
C LYS A 49 -0.20 -21.67 29.70
N LEU A 50 0.93 -21.26 29.18
CA LEU A 50 1.09 -19.91 28.61
C LEU A 50 1.76 -19.99 27.25
N PHE A 51 1.09 -19.42 26.25
CA PHE A 51 1.54 -19.39 24.87
C PHE A 51 1.68 -17.96 24.41
N ILE A 52 2.65 -17.72 23.53
CA ILE A 52 2.82 -16.47 22.83
C ILE A 52 2.88 -16.72 21.32
N PHE A 53 2.27 -15.83 20.57
CA PHE A 53 2.34 -15.80 19.11
C PHE A 53 2.62 -14.37 18.65
N GLY A 54 3.55 -14.21 17.72
CA GLY A 54 3.87 -12.96 17.07
C GLY A 54 3.86 -13.13 15.56
N ASN A 55 3.40 -12.09 14.85
CA ASN A 55 3.43 -12.00 13.39
C ASN A 55 3.83 -10.59 12.98
N TYR A 56 4.69 -10.50 11.97
CA TYR A 56 5.01 -9.24 11.30
C TYR A 56 4.95 -9.45 9.79
N GLU A 57 4.33 -8.53 9.08
CA GLU A 57 4.26 -8.50 7.62
C GLU A 57 4.50 -7.07 7.11
N GLN A 58 5.33 -6.95 6.11
CA GLN A 58 5.54 -5.72 5.35
C GLN A 58 5.25 -5.97 3.87
N ILE A 59 4.47 -5.07 3.29
CA ILE A 59 4.15 -5.06 1.86
C ILE A 59 4.61 -3.71 1.31
N GLU A 60 5.28 -3.75 0.18
CA GLU A 60 5.63 -2.57 -0.60
C GLU A 60 5.29 -2.83 -2.07
N ARG A 61 4.52 -1.94 -2.67
CA ARG A 61 4.14 -2.00 -4.08
C ARG A 61 4.45 -0.66 -4.72
N THR A 62 5.19 -0.71 -5.81
CA THR A 62 5.52 0.44 -6.64
C THR A 62 4.91 0.28 -8.02
N GLU A 63 4.30 1.34 -8.52
CA GLU A 63 3.70 1.39 -9.85
C GLU A 63 3.89 2.78 -10.48
N PRO A 64 3.91 2.91 -11.83
CA PRO A 64 4.02 4.22 -12.46
C PRO A 64 2.91 5.16 -12.01
N GLY A 65 3.27 6.38 -11.63
CA GLY A 65 2.29 7.41 -11.29
C GLY A 65 1.52 7.90 -12.52
N THR A 66 2.16 7.88 -13.69
CA THR A 66 1.54 8.11 -14.99
C THR A 66 2.24 7.34 -16.08
N THR A 67 1.50 6.99 -17.13
CA THR A 67 2.04 6.42 -18.39
C THR A 67 2.15 7.47 -19.50
N TRP A 68 1.67 8.69 -19.25
CA TRP A 68 1.71 9.80 -20.17
C TRP A 68 3.03 10.57 -20.04
N THR A 69 3.53 11.03 -21.19
CA THR A 69 4.65 11.97 -21.30
C THR A 69 4.19 13.27 -21.96
N SER A 70 4.89 14.35 -21.71
CA SER A 70 4.63 15.65 -22.34
C SER A 70 5.14 15.69 -23.77
N THR A 71 4.59 16.59 -24.58
CA THR A 71 5.13 16.87 -25.91
C THR A 71 6.54 17.46 -25.78
N GLY A 72 7.51 16.83 -26.45
CA GLY A 72 8.93 17.20 -26.36
C GLY A 72 9.65 16.62 -25.13
N SER A 73 9.05 15.65 -24.45
CA SER A 73 9.69 14.92 -23.35
C SER A 73 10.93 14.15 -23.81
N PRO A 74 12.04 14.21 -23.04
CA PRO A 74 13.22 13.38 -23.33
C PRO A 74 12.98 11.88 -23.03
N LEU A 75 11.92 11.52 -22.30
CA LEU A 75 11.61 10.13 -21.98
C LEU A 75 10.97 9.37 -23.13
N GLY A 76 10.35 10.08 -24.09
CA GLY A 76 9.52 9.44 -25.11
C GLY A 76 8.28 8.79 -24.50
N GLY A 77 7.56 8.02 -25.28
CA GLY A 77 6.40 7.26 -24.79
C GLY A 77 5.33 7.06 -25.85
N ALA A 78 4.47 6.05 -25.66
CA ALA A 78 3.36 5.76 -26.57
C ALA A 78 2.14 6.68 -26.31
N GLN A 79 2.02 7.22 -25.09
CA GLN A 79 0.95 8.13 -24.70
C GLN A 79 1.55 9.53 -24.49
N VAL A 80 1.29 10.43 -25.43
CA VAL A 80 1.85 11.78 -25.41
C VAL A 80 0.73 12.79 -25.20
N SER A 81 0.86 13.60 -24.14
CA SER A 81 0.00 14.73 -23.87
C SER A 81 0.33 15.89 -24.81
N ARG A 82 -0.65 16.69 -25.17
CA ARG A 82 -0.42 17.95 -25.91
C ARG A 82 0.27 19.04 -25.07
N VAL A 83 0.38 18.86 -23.77
CA VAL A 83 1.09 19.78 -22.86
C VAL A 83 2.59 19.70 -23.14
N LYS A 84 3.24 20.84 -23.33
CA LYS A 84 4.67 20.88 -23.65
C LYS A 84 5.53 20.66 -22.41
N TYR A 85 6.62 19.94 -22.58
CA TYR A 85 7.63 19.73 -21.55
C TYR A 85 8.19 21.04 -21.02
N SER A 86 8.51 21.99 -21.93
CA SER A 86 9.02 23.31 -21.57
C SER A 86 8.09 24.11 -20.66
N ASP A 87 6.79 24.01 -20.91
CA ASP A 87 5.79 24.74 -20.13
C ASP A 87 5.67 24.18 -18.71
N MET A 88 5.74 22.85 -18.57
CA MET A 88 5.72 22.19 -17.26
C MET A 88 7.00 22.52 -16.45
N VAL A 89 8.17 22.55 -17.10
CA VAL A 89 9.42 22.95 -16.45
C VAL A 89 9.36 24.42 -16.01
N ALA A 90 8.91 25.31 -16.90
CA ALA A 90 8.78 26.74 -16.59
C ALA A 90 7.82 26.97 -15.42
N LEU A 91 6.67 26.28 -15.42
CA LEU A 91 5.70 26.37 -14.31
C LEU A 91 6.30 25.86 -13.01
N SER A 92 7.00 24.73 -13.02
CA SER A 92 7.67 24.16 -11.82
C SER A 92 8.68 25.16 -11.25
N THR A 93 9.52 25.75 -12.09
CA THR A 93 10.50 26.76 -11.69
C THR A 93 9.81 27.99 -11.10
N PHE A 94 8.77 28.50 -11.77
CA PHE A 94 8.00 29.64 -11.28
C PHE A 94 7.39 29.38 -9.89
N MET A 95 6.79 28.20 -9.69
CA MET A 95 6.18 27.83 -8.41
C MET A 95 7.23 27.77 -7.28
N LYS A 96 8.41 27.24 -7.59
CA LYS A 96 9.52 27.20 -6.64
C LYS A 96 10.03 28.60 -6.31
N ASP A 97 10.33 29.42 -7.31
CA ASP A 97 10.94 30.73 -7.14
C ASP A 97 10.01 31.76 -6.47
N LYS A 98 8.72 31.71 -6.81
CA LYS A 98 7.73 32.68 -6.31
C LYS A 98 7.12 32.27 -4.97
N PHE A 99 6.91 30.96 -4.76
CA PHE A 99 6.12 30.46 -3.63
C PHE A 99 6.89 29.48 -2.74
N GLY A 100 8.13 29.13 -3.11
CA GLY A 100 8.89 28.09 -2.42
C GLY A 100 8.26 26.69 -2.52
N TYR A 101 7.35 26.49 -3.48
CA TYR A 101 6.60 25.26 -3.64
C TYR A 101 7.30 24.28 -4.57
N GLU A 102 7.69 23.11 -4.04
CA GLU A 102 8.25 22.00 -4.83
C GLU A 102 7.12 21.18 -5.45
N THR A 103 6.97 21.28 -6.76
CA THR A 103 5.89 20.60 -7.49
C THR A 103 6.09 19.09 -7.59
N GLY A 104 7.32 18.61 -7.42
CA GLY A 104 7.72 17.27 -7.80
C GLY A 104 7.71 17.05 -9.32
N PRO A 105 8.05 15.84 -9.78
CA PRO A 105 8.03 15.49 -11.21
C PRO A 105 6.59 15.44 -11.74
N PHE A 106 6.43 15.62 -13.06
CA PHE A 106 5.15 15.53 -13.76
C PHE A 106 5.08 14.32 -14.70
N GLU A 107 6.21 13.65 -14.94
CA GLU A 107 6.32 12.41 -15.72
C GLU A 107 7.48 11.57 -15.21
N GLY A 108 7.52 10.27 -15.56
CA GLY A 108 8.59 9.36 -15.22
C GLY A 108 8.71 9.03 -13.72
N TYR A 109 7.70 9.31 -12.92
CA TYR A 109 7.69 9.01 -11.49
C TYR A 109 6.86 7.76 -11.17
N SER A 110 7.08 7.23 -9.99
CA SER A 110 6.31 6.11 -9.45
C SER A 110 5.59 6.51 -8.17
N ASN A 111 4.46 5.86 -7.94
CA ASN A 111 3.75 5.87 -6.66
C ASN A 111 4.09 4.61 -5.88
N THR A 112 4.19 4.74 -4.56
CA THR A 112 4.48 3.64 -3.65
C THR A 112 3.35 3.46 -2.65
N ASN A 113 2.88 2.22 -2.54
CA ASN A 113 1.91 1.79 -1.55
C ASN A 113 2.62 0.86 -0.57
N ALA A 114 2.70 1.26 0.69
CA ALA A 114 3.40 0.51 1.72
C ALA A 114 2.47 0.18 2.89
N SER A 115 2.61 -1.02 3.44
CA SER A 115 1.85 -1.48 4.59
C SER A 115 2.75 -2.27 5.53
N LYS A 116 2.60 -2.01 6.84
CA LYS A 116 3.26 -2.78 7.91
C LYS A 116 2.21 -3.25 8.90
N LYS A 117 2.21 -4.55 9.16
CA LYS A 117 1.29 -5.19 10.10
C LYS A 117 2.08 -5.91 11.17
N PHE A 118 1.69 -5.70 12.41
CA PHE A 118 2.24 -6.39 13.56
C PHE A 118 1.10 -6.91 14.41
N LEU A 119 1.22 -8.16 14.86
CA LEU A 119 0.29 -8.79 15.78
C LEU A 119 1.10 -9.52 16.85
N ILE A 120 0.70 -9.33 18.11
CA ILE A 120 1.13 -10.17 19.22
C ILE A 120 -0.11 -10.69 19.95
N ARG A 121 -0.06 -11.95 20.33
CA ARG A 121 -1.13 -12.62 21.08
C ARG A 121 -0.53 -13.49 22.17
N THR A 122 -1.16 -13.47 23.33
CA THR A 122 -0.87 -14.37 24.42
C THR A 122 -2.13 -15.13 24.80
N ASP A 123 -2.00 -16.43 25.04
CA ASP A 123 -3.07 -17.29 25.54
C ASP A 123 -2.60 -17.90 26.85
N TRP A 124 -3.33 -17.62 27.94
CA TRP A 124 -3.01 -18.12 29.27
C TRP A 124 -4.14 -18.97 29.81
N ASN A 125 -3.88 -20.28 29.95
CA ASN A 125 -4.72 -21.19 30.67
C ASN A 125 -4.44 -21.01 32.17
N ILE A 126 -5.22 -20.13 32.83
CA ILE A 126 -5.04 -19.80 34.24
C ILE A 126 -5.27 -21.08 35.09
N ASN A 127 -6.36 -21.78 34.78
CA ASN A 127 -6.73 -23.08 35.34
C ASN A 127 -7.71 -23.79 34.39
N ASP A 128 -8.23 -24.97 34.75
CA ASP A 128 -9.13 -25.77 33.89
C ASP A 128 -10.47 -25.09 33.58
N LYS A 129 -10.82 -24.02 34.28
CA LYS A 129 -12.07 -23.28 34.10
C LYS A 129 -11.88 -21.90 33.47
N ASN A 130 -10.66 -21.34 33.50
CA ASN A 130 -10.43 -19.97 33.10
C ASN A 130 -9.28 -19.86 32.09
N LYS A 131 -9.55 -19.25 30.98
CA LYS A 131 -8.57 -18.93 29.94
C LYS A 131 -8.60 -17.43 29.66
N LEU A 132 -7.44 -16.78 29.72
CA LEU A 132 -7.24 -15.39 29.35
C LEU A 132 -6.52 -15.29 28.02
N THR A 133 -7.05 -14.51 27.09
CA THR A 133 -6.40 -14.17 25.83
C THR A 133 -6.17 -12.67 25.78
N ALA A 134 -4.94 -12.26 25.50
CA ALA A 134 -4.63 -10.85 25.17
C ALA A 134 -4.08 -10.78 23.75
N ARG A 135 -4.54 -9.78 22.99
CA ARG A 135 -4.10 -9.54 21.61
C ARG A 135 -3.88 -8.06 21.36
N TYR A 136 -2.78 -7.73 20.73
CA TYR A 136 -2.51 -6.41 20.21
C TYR A 136 -2.22 -6.47 18.72
N VAL A 137 -2.82 -5.57 17.96
CA VAL A 137 -2.63 -5.42 16.52
C VAL A 137 -2.25 -3.98 16.23
N ASN A 138 -1.24 -3.81 15.38
CA ASN A 138 -0.87 -2.52 14.80
C ASN A 138 -0.76 -2.70 13.28
N HIS A 139 -1.51 -1.90 12.55
CA HIS A 139 -1.47 -1.81 11.10
C HIS A 139 -1.25 -0.36 10.72
N ASN A 140 -0.20 -0.09 9.94
CA ASN A 140 0.07 1.20 9.35
C ASN A 140 0.20 1.02 7.84
N SER A 141 -0.56 1.79 7.07
CA SER A 141 -0.40 1.83 5.62
C SER A 141 -0.41 3.24 5.07
N ASN A 142 0.35 3.44 4.01
CA ASN A 142 0.43 4.67 3.25
C ASN A 142 0.25 4.34 1.78
N ALA A 143 -0.65 5.05 1.11
CA ALA A 143 -0.85 4.95 -0.32
C ALA A 143 -0.67 6.33 -0.96
N GLU A 144 0.30 6.46 -1.88
CA GLU A 144 0.46 7.65 -2.72
C GLU A 144 -0.61 7.64 -3.80
N ILE A 145 -1.44 8.67 -3.82
CA ILE A 145 -2.57 8.84 -4.73
C ILE A 145 -2.34 10.06 -5.61
N ASN A 146 -2.53 9.90 -6.90
CA ASN A 146 -2.52 11.02 -7.83
C ASN A 146 -3.65 12.01 -7.53
N ILE A 147 -3.53 13.23 -8.05
CA ILE A 147 -4.59 14.23 -7.94
C ILE A 147 -5.94 13.64 -8.34
N SER A 148 -7.00 14.03 -7.63
CA SER A 148 -8.33 13.50 -7.87
C SER A 148 -8.84 13.83 -9.26
N ASN A 149 -9.61 12.90 -9.83
CA ASN A 149 -10.24 13.04 -11.14
C ASN A 149 -11.51 13.92 -11.10
N SER A 150 -11.82 14.56 -9.98
CA SER A 150 -12.99 15.43 -9.88
C SER A 150 -12.83 16.66 -10.78
N GLN A 151 -13.87 16.97 -11.52
CA GLN A 151 -13.96 18.23 -12.26
C GLN A 151 -14.29 19.36 -11.29
N SER A 152 -13.46 20.40 -11.30
CA SER A 152 -13.69 21.59 -10.52
C SER A 152 -14.17 22.69 -11.44
N ALA A 153 -15.35 23.24 -11.18
CA ALA A 153 -15.88 24.44 -11.86
C ALA A 153 -15.89 24.36 -13.41
N GLY A 154 -16.09 23.20 -14.01
CA GLY A 154 -16.14 23.02 -15.46
C GLY A 154 -14.79 23.04 -16.16
N ASN A 155 -13.68 23.13 -15.45
CA ASN A 155 -12.34 23.27 -16.05
C ASN A 155 -11.69 21.93 -16.48
N GLY A 156 -12.48 20.85 -16.57
CA GLY A 156 -12.02 19.56 -17.06
C GLY A 156 -11.30 18.74 -16.01
N ASN A 157 -10.74 17.63 -16.46
CA ASN A 157 -10.08 16.64 -15.64
C ASN A 157 -8.70 17.12 -15.19
N ARG A 158 -8.37 16.96 -13.92
CA ARG A 158 -7.06 17.32 -13.33
C ARG A 158 -6.01 16.22 -13.46
N THR A 159 -6.41 14.98 -13.72
CA THR A 159 -5.47 13.88 -13.89
C THR A 159 -4.69 14.01 -15.19
N THR A 160 -3.47 13.46 -15.20
CA THR A 160 -2.64 13.42 -16.41
C THR A 160 -3.31 12.60 -17.50
N GLN A 161 -3.47 13.22 -18.67
CA GLN A 161 -4.12 12.69 -19.87
C GLN A 161 -3.70 13.48 -21.10
N PHE A 162 -4.35 13.23 -22.27
CA PHE A 162 -4.03 13.95 -23.51
C PHE A 162 -4.05 15.47 -23.37
N ASN A 163 -5.03 16.03 -22.65
CA ASN A 163 -5.24 17.49 -22.54
C ASN A 163 -4.66 18.11 -21.26
N ALA A 164 -4.12 17.32 -20.36
CA ALA A 164 -3.69 17.79 -19.05
C ALA A 164 -2.47 17.01 -18.53
N MET A 165 -1.63 17.68 -17.76
CA MET A 165 -0.58 17.04 -16.97
C MET A 165 -0.62 17.59 -15.54
N SER A 166 -0.38 16.72 -14.56
CA SER A 166 -0.31 17.08 -13.15
C SER A 166 1.06 16.77 -12.58
N PHE A 167 1.50 17.55 -11.62
CA PHE A 167 2.70 17.28 -10.85
C PHE A 167 2.44 16.20 -9.76
N LYS A 168 3.45 15.42 -9.42
CA LYS A 168 3.33 14.40 -8.37
C LYS A 168 2.84 15.00 -7.04
N ASN A 169 3.37 16.14 -6.64
CA ASN A 169 3.03 16.75 -5.36
C ASN A 169 1.65 17.42 -5.33
N SER A 170 0.92 17.46 -6.46
CA SER A 170 -0.50 17.81 -6.46
C SER A 170 -1.41 16.64 -6.02
N GLY A 171 -0.84 15.45 -5.87
CA GLY A 171 -1.49 14.29 -5.27
C GLY A 171 -1.56 14.36 -3.75
N TYR A 172 -1.89 13.25 -3.14
CA TYR A 172 -2.01 13.14 -1.69
C TYR A 172 -1.65 11.74 -1.19
N ILE A 173 -1.49 11.60 0.11
CA ILE A 173 -1.24 10.30 0.75
C ILE A 173 -2.47 9.92 1.56
N ILE A 174 -2.99 8.71 1.31
CA ILE A 174 -3.98 8.09 2.19
C ILE A 174 -3.21 7.29 3.24
N GLN A 175 -3.49 7.58 4.50
CA GLN A 175 -2.96 6.84 5.64
C GLN A 175 -4.10 6.07 6.31
N ASP A 176 -3.89 4.76 6.48
CA ASP A 176 -4.78 3.91 7.28
C ASP A 176 -3.96 3.30 8.43
N ASN A 177 -4.23 3.77 9.64
CA ASN A 177 -3.52 3.39 10.84
C ASN A 177 -4.50 2.81 11.85
N THR A 178 -4.43 1.49 12.05
CA THR A 178 -5.27 0.79 13.00
C THR A 178 -4.44 0.28 14.16
N ARG A 179 -4.87 0.57 15.39
CA ARG A 179 -4.32 0.00 16.63
C ARG A 179 -5.45 -0.59 17.44
N SER A 180 -5.31 -1.84 17.82
CA SER A 180 -6.33 -2.55 18.59
C SER A 180 -5.69 -3.37 19.69
N ALA A 181 -6.25 -3.28 20.89
CA ALA A 181 -5.92 -4.15 22.00
C ALA A 181 -7.20 -4.84 22.48
N VAL A 182 -7.15 -6.14 22.65
CA VAL A 182 -8.28 -6.96 23.11
C VAL A 182 -7.82 -7.81 24.26
N LEU A 183 -8.61 -7.83 25.33
CA LEU A 183 -8.48 -8.74 26.45
C LEU A 183 -9.78 -9.53 26.59
N GLU A 184 -9.68 -10.83 26.60
CA GLU A 184 -10.82 -11.76 26.64
C GLU A 184 -10.60 -12.79 27.73
N LEU A 185 -11.54 -12.89 28.67
CA LEU A 185 -11.57 -13.91 29.70
C LEU A 185 -12.71 -14.89 29.42
N ASN A 186 -12.36 -16.12 29.15
CA ASN A 186 -13.31 -17.23 29.00
C ASN A 186 -13.35 -18.04 30.29
N SER A 187 -14.53 -18.11 30.92
CA SER A 187 -14.74 -18.77 32.20
C SER A 187 -15.87 -19.81 32.13
N LYS A 188 -15.60 -21.03 32.57
CA LYS A 188 -16.61 -22.06 32.78
C LYS A 188 -17.16 -21.93 34.19
N ILE A 189 -18.31 -21.29 34.35
CA ILE A 189 -18.94 -21.00 35.64
C ILE A 189 -19.60 -22.25 36.22
N SER A 190 -20.29 -23.03 35.37
CA SER A 190 -20.90 -24.30 35.71
C SER A 190 -20.83 -25.24 34.52
N ASN A 191 -21.38 -26.46 34.63
CA ASN A 191 -21.46 -27.40 33.50
C ASN A 191 -22.38 -26.89 32.35
N THR A 192 -23.25 -25.94 32.63
CA THR A 192 -24.24 -25.40 31.68
C THR A 192 -24.06 -23.92 31.40
N LEU A 193 -23.19 -23.23 32.14
CA LEU A 193 -22.99 -21.78 31.99
C LEU A 193 -21.51 -21.47 31.70
N HIS A 194 -21.29 -20.84 30.58
CA HIS A 194 -19.98 -20.33 30.14
C HIS A 194 -20.05 -18.83 29.88
N ASN A 195 -18.94 -18.13 30.07
CA ASN A 195 -18.72 -16.76 29.63
C ASN A 195 -17.62 -16.77 28.59
#